data_bec09649e330a201139fb912de64e4a7
#
_entry.id   bec09649e330a201139fb912de64e4a7
#
_cell.length_a   1.000
_cell.length_b   1.000
_cell.length_c   1.000
_cell.angle_alpha   90.00
_cell.angle_beta   90.00
_cell.angle_gamma   90.00
#
_symmetry.space_group_name_H-M   'P 1'
#
loop_
_entity.id
_entity.type
_entity.pdbx_description
1 polymer ?
#
loop_
_entity_poly.entity_id
_entity_poly.type
_entity_poly.pdbx_seq_one_letter_code
_entity_poly.pdbx_strand_id
1 'polypeptide(L)'
;MKPEERPEFYANNNLRKALRFNPSPESVHDTRVYLRKYLTLSLTLSRLYHNSDCIYYSKEAVRILGRIRDADVSGCIPINRKLLALKVTKILPKISNCYLPKIYGSRLVVFEKIREIYNHILIEDFHEFRKKVRILYYLTESVGEDPKPLKDISRELGDIRDQYLKEVCTSTINKKLSFDPRLVEETKAIVREIIMRNEFQHLKKFE
;
A
#
# COMPACT_ATOMS: atom_id res chain seq x y z
N MET A 1 -25.03 -1.03 1.58
CA MET A 1 -23.55 -1.08 1.80
C MET A 1 -23.29 -0.77 3.25
N LYS A 2 -22.69 -1.70 3.96
CA LYS A 2 -22.30 -1.49 5.36
C LYS A 2 -21.22 -0.41 5.44
N PRO A 3 -21.17 0.42 6.51
CA PRO A 3 -20.10 1.44 6.66
C PRO A 3 -18.69 0.88 6.52
N GLU A 4 -18.48 -0.37 6.96
CA GLU A 4 -17.21 -1.09 6.95
C GLU A 4 -16.69 -1.42 5.55
N GLU A 5 -17.56 -1.43 4.53
CA GLU A 5 -17.24 -1.70 3.13
C GLU A 5 -16.86 -0.45 2.34
N ARG A 6 -16.71 0.70 3.01
CA ARG A 6 -16.36 1.97 2.37
C ARG A 6 -14.86 2.20 2.34
N PRO A 7 -14.30 2.57 1.19
CA PRO A 7 -12.88 2.90 1.08
C PRO A 7 -12.39 3.94 2.08
N GLU A 8 -13.16 5.00 2.32
CA GLU A 8 -12.81 6.04 3.29
C GLU A 8 -12.81 5.53 4.73
N PHE A 9 -13.71 4.62 5.10
CA PHE A 9 -13.70 4.00 6.42
C PHE A 9 -12.45 3.12 6.63
N TYR A 10 -12.11 2.33 5.62
CA TYR A 10 -10.88 1.54 5.62
C TYR A 10 -9.63 2.43 5.76
N ALA A 11 -9.56 3.54 4.98
CA ALA A 11 -8.46 4.49 5.08
C ALA A 11 -8.34 5.08 6.49
N ASN A 12 -9.46 5.55 7.05
CA ASN A 12 -9.51 6.18 8.36
C ASN A 12 -9.12 5.21 9.49
N ASN A 13 -9.52 3.95 9.40
CA ASN A 13 -9.10 2.91 10.36
C ASN A 13 -7.59 2.68 10.31
N ASN A 14 -7.01 2.66 9.11
CA ASN A 14 -5.56 2.52 8.97
C ASN A 14 -4.83 3.77 9.49
N LEU A 15 -5.34 4.97 9.27
CA LEU A 15 -4.78 6.18 9.87
C LEU A 15 -4.79 6.11 11.40
N ARG A 16 -5.93 5.74 12.04
CA ARG A 16 -6.01 5.56 13.50
C ARG A 16 -4.97 4.58 14.05
N LYS A 17 -4.75 3.45 13.34
CA LYS A 17 -3.73 2.46 13.72
C LYS A 17 -2.33 3.06 13.59
N ALA A 18 -2.05 3.80 12.53
CA ALA A 18 -0.76 4.44 12.32
C ALA A 18 -0.40 5.48 13.38
N LEU A 19 -1.39 6.19 13.92
CA LEU A 19 -1.19 7.19 14.97
C LEU A 19 -0.77 6.60 16.33
N ARG A 20 -0.85 5.25 16.50
CA ARG A 20 -0.38 4.53 17.70
C ARG A 20 1.10 4.15 17.63
N PHE A 21 1.87 4.86 16.84
CA PHE A 21 3.30 4.60 16.60
C PHE A 21 4.12 4.59 17.91
N ASN A 22 5.02 3.63 17.99
CA ASN A 22 6.16 3.62 18.88
C ASN A 22 7.44 3.25 18.10
N PRO A 23 8.66 3.51 18.63
CA PRO A 23 9.89 3.30 17.86
C PRO A 23 10.37 1.84 17.77
N SER A 24 9.58 0.82 18.17
CA SER A 24 9.98 -0.59 18.01
C SER A 24 10.04 -0.99 16.53
N PRO A 25 10.85 -2.00 16.14
CA PRO A 25 10.90 -2.49 14.76
C PRO A 25 9.56 -2.95 14.21
N GLU A 26 8.75 -3.63 15.02
CA GLU A 26 7.40 -4.10 14.67
C GLU A 26 6.48 -2.91 14.39
N SER A 27 6.46 -1.93 15.30
CA SER A 27 5.64 -0.74 15.16
C SER A 27 6.07 0.12 13.96
N VAL A 28 7.36 0.20 13.64
CA VAL A 28 7.86 0.85 12.41
C VAL A 28 7.30 0.15 11.18
N HIS A 29 7.33 -1.18 11.15
CA HIS A 29 6.77 -1.97 10.05
C HIS A 29 5.28 -1.72 9.90
N ASP A 30 4.51 -1.90 10.97
CA ASP A 30 3.06 -1.80 10.97
C ASP A 30 2.56 -0.39 10.64
N THR A 31 3.15 0.63 11.26
CA THR A 31 2.82 2.03 10.98
C THR A 31 3.07 2.37 9.52
N ARG A 32 4.18 1.88 8.94
CA ARG A 32 4.46 2.06 7.52
C ARG A 32 3.42 1.40 6.62
N VAL A 33 2.95 0.19 6.97
CA VAL A 33 1.89 -0.51 6.25
C VAL A 33 0.58 0.26 6.35
N TYR A 34 0.18 0.67 7.55
CA TYR A 34 -1.06 1.43 7.77
C TYR A 34 -1.06 2.77 7.02
N LEU A 35 0.03 3.53 7.09
CA LEU A 35 0.14 4.79 6.35
C LEU A 35 0.14 4.59 4.83
N ARG A 36 0.70 3.50 4.32
CA ARG A 36 0.61 3.19 2.89
C ARG A 36 -0.81 2.87 2.45
N LYS A 37 -1.56 2.11 3.26
CA LYS A 37 -2.97 1.82 3.00
C LYS A 37 -3.78 3.13 2.96
N TYR A 38 -3.63 3.98 3.98
CA TYR A 38 -4.25 5.30 4.04
C TYR A 38 -3.88 6.16 2.83
N LEU A 39 -2.58 6.29 2.53
CA LEU A 39 -2.07 7.12 1.44
C LEU A 39 -2.54 6.63 0.06
N THR A 40 -2.60 5.32 -0.15
CA THR A 40 -3.12 4.75 -1.41
C THR A 40 -4.55 5.19 -1.65
N LEU A 41 -5.42 5.11 -0.62
CA LEU A 41 -6.81 5.54 -0.74
C LEU A 41 -6.93 7.07 -0.89
N SER A 42 -6.17 7.84 -0.12
CA SER A 42 -6.17 9.31 -0.22
C SER A 42 -5.77 9.78 -1.62
N LEU A 43 -4.79 9.13 -2.24
CA LEU A 43 -4.37 9.42 -3.61
C LEU A 43 -5.40 8.96 -4.65
N THR A 44 -6.00 7.79 -4.47
CA THR A 44 -7.03 7.27 -5.36
C THR A 44 -8.27 8.16 -5.36
N LEU A 45 -8.68 8.61 -4.18
CA LEU A 45 -9.87 9.46 -4.00
C LEU A 45 -9.59 10.96 -4.17
N SER A 46 -8.35 11.36 -4.50
CA SER A 46 -7.94 12.76 -4.58
C SER A 46 -8.73 13.60 -5.61
N ARG A 47 -9.32 12.96 -6.61
CA ARG A 47 -10.22 13.62 -7.58
C ARG A 47 -11.54 14.08 -6.96
N LEU A 48 -11.99 13.41 -5.89
CA LEU A 48 -13.25 13.71 -5.18
C LEU A 48 -13.00 14.50 -3.90
N TYR A 49 -11.89 14.25 -3.23
CA TYR A 49 -11.48 14.93 -2.01
C TYR A 49 -9.96 15.02 -1.95
N HIS A 50 -9.43 16.23 -1.98
CA HIS A 50 -8.00 16.48 -1.95
C HIS A 50 -7.61 17.30 -0.73
N ASN A 51 -6.62 16.81 0.01
CA ASN A 51 -5.96 17.54 1.08
C ASN A 51 -4.43 17.37 0.89
N SER A 52 -3.79 18.41 0.37
CA SER A 52 -2.37 18.43 0.02
C SER A 52 -1.47 18.14 1.22
N ASP A 53 -1.78 18.75 2.38
CA ASP A 53 -0.96 18.61 3.59
C ASP A 53 -1.04 17.20 4.15
N CYS A 54 -2.22 16.60 4.18
CA CYS A 54 -2.41 15.23 4.61
C CYS A 54 -1.63 14.24 3.72
N ILE A 55 -1.67 14.45 2.41
CA ILE A 55 -0.92 13.64 1.45
C ILE A 55 0.59 13.87 1.63
N TYR A 56 1.03 15.12 1.75
CA TYR A 56 2.44 15.47 1.90
C TYR A 56 3.04 14.84 3.15
N TYR A 57 2.45 15.09 4.33
CA TYR A 57 2.99 14.57 5.58
C TYR A 57 2.89 13.04 5.67
N SER A 58 1.86 12.42 5.11
CA SER A 58 1.77 10.96 5.03
C SER A 58 2.86 10.36 4.14
N LYS A 59 3.16 10.96 2.97
CA LYS A 59 4.28 10.55 2.10
C LYS A 59 5.61 10.66 2.82
N GLU A 60 5.83 11.77 3.52
CA GLU A 60 7.07 12.00 4.26
C GLU A 60 7.26 10.98 5.39
N ALA A 61 6.21 10.70 6.18
CA ALA A 61 6.25 9.67 7.20
C ALA A 61 6.55 8.28 6.62
N VAL A 62 5.88 7.89 5.53
CA VAL A 62 6.13 6.61 4.82
C VAL A 62 7.56 6.52 4.31
N ARG A 63 8.14 7.62 3.82
CA ARG A 63 9.53 7.69 3.34
C ARG A 63 10.52 7.48 4.47
N ILE A 64 10.33 8.15 5.60
CA ILE A 64 11.21 8.02 6.77
C ILE A 64 11.11 6.61 7.37
N LEU A 65 9.89 6.10 7.59
CA LEU A 65 9.67 4.73 8.05
C LEU A 65 10.27 3.69 7.10
N GLY A 66 10.28 4.00 5.79
CA GLY A 66 10.95 3.19 4.78
C GLY A 66 12.44 3.05 5.05
N ARG A 67 13.14 4.16 5.30
CA ARG A 67 14.58 4.17 5.60
C ARG A 67 14.89 3.39 6.88
N ILE A 68 14.08 3.57 7.93
CA ILE A 68 14.26 2.82 9.19
C ILE A 68 14.09 1.32 8.91
N ARG A 69 13.00 0.91 8.23
CA ARG A 69 12.72 -0.49 7.93
C ARG A 69 13.81 -1.13 7.06
N ASP A 70 14.31 -0.40 6.06
CA ASP A 70 15.36 -0.90 5.18
C ASP A 70 16.67 -1.13 5.95
N ALA A 71 17.02 -0.26 6.88
CA ALA A 71 18.16 -0.44 7.78
C ALA A 71 17.94 -1.57 8.79
N ASP A 72 16.74 -1.68 9.38
CA ASP A 72 16.40 -2.77 10.31
C ASP A 72 16.46 -4.15 9.63
N VAL A 73 16.14 -4.24 8.30
CA VAL A 73 16.21 -5.50 7.53
C VAL A 73 17.62 -5.82 7.09
N SER A 74 18.34 -4.84 6.57
CA SER A 74 19.68 -5.03 6.00
C SER A 74 20.74 -5.22 7.10
N GLY A 75 20.60 -4.53 8.23
CA GLY A 75 21.57 -4.53 9.32
C GLY A 75 22.85 -3.73 9.06
N CYS A 76 23.11 -3.31 7.82
CA CYS A 76 24.35 -2.64 7.43
C CYS A 76 24.16 -1.19 6.96
N ILE A 77 22.95 -0.76 6.66
CA ILE A 77 22.70 0.61 6.17
C ILE A 77 22.88 1.60 7.34
N PRO A 78 23.87 2.50 7.27
CA PRO A 78 24.13 3.45 8.36
C PRO A 78 23.04 4.51 8.41
N ILE A 79 22.28 4.55 9.50
CA ILE A 79 21.27 5.58 9.77
C ILE A 79 21.30 6.01 11.23
N ASN A 80 20.91 7.24 11.50
CA ASN A 80 20.55 7.63 12.86
C ASN A 80 19.07 7.28 13.12
N ARG A 81 18.84 6.03 13.57
CA ARG A 81 17.50 5.47 13.80
C ARG A 81 16.69 6.30 14.80
N LYS A 82 17.32 6.76 15.90
CA LYS A 82 16.66 7.58 16.93
C LYS A 82 16.17 8.92 16.34
N LEU A 83 17.00 9.60 15.57
CA LEU A 83 16.64 10.85 14.93
C LEU A 83 15.51 10.68 13.92
N LEU A 84 15.52 9.60 13.13
CA LEU A 84 14.46 9.33 12.16
C LEU A 84 13.15 8.99 12.86
N ALA A 85 13.16 8.17 13.92
CA ALA A 85 11.98 7.88 14.72
C ALA A 85 11.38 9.16 15.35
N LEU A 86 12.23 10.05 15.89
CA LEU A 86 11.79 11.34 16.42
C LEU A 86 11.14 12.22 15.33
N LYS A 87 11.66 12.20 14.10
CA LYS A 87 11.01 12.91 12.97
C LYS A 87 9.61 12.36 12.69
N VAL A 88 9.44 11.03 12.71
CA VAL A 88 8.11 10.41 12.54
C VAL A 88 7.17 10.87 13.65
N THR A 89 7.60 10.83 14.92
CA THR A 89 6.80 11.29 16.08
C THR A 89 6.36 12.75 15.93
N LYS A 90 7.18 13.61 15.29
CA LYS A 90 6.82 15.03 15.02
C LYS A 90 5.88 15.21 13.81
N ILE A 91 5.87 14.27 12.87
CA ILE A 91 5.02 14.31 11.66
C ILE A 91 3.62 13.77 11.96
N LEU A 92 3.49 12.68 12.72
CA LEU A 92 2.21 12.03 12.96
C LEU A 92 1.12 12.94 13.54
N PRO A 93 1.38 13.86 14.48
CA PRO A 93 0.38 14.84 14.92
C PRO A 93 -0.17 15.73 13.81
N LYS A 94 0.63 16.02 12.76
CA LYS A 94 0.20 16.84 11.62
C LYS A 94 -0.85 16.15 10.73
N ILE A 95 -0.94 14.82 10.83
CA ILE A 95 -1.94 14.03 10.10
C ILE A 95 -3.03 13.46 11.01
N SER A 96 -3.08 13.83 12.29
CA SER A 96 -4.04 13.31 13.24
C SER A 96 -5.51 13.61 12.88
N ASN A 97 -5.74 14.72 12.18
CA ASN A 97 -7.07 15.17 11.73
C ASN A 97 -7.30 14.90 10.22
N CYS A 98 -6.46 14.11 9.57
CA CYS A 98 -6.52 13.83 8.15
C CYS A 98 -7.54 12.73 7.78
N TYR A 99 -8.67 12.69 8.46
CA TYR A 99 -9.73 11.74 8.15
C TYR A 99 -10.42 12.11 6.83
N LEU A 100 -10.63 11.10 5.98
CA LEU A 100 -11.44 11.26 4.78
C LEU A 100 -12.92 11.38 5.19
N PRO A 101 -13.66 12.36 4.66
CA PRO A 101 -15.11 12.44 4.87
C PRO A 101 -15.82 11.29 4.16
N LYS A 102 -17.12 11.15 4.37
CA LYS A 102 -17.96 10.27 3.57
C LYS A 102 -17.99 10.77 2.12
N ILE A 103 -17.51 9.94 1.18
CA ILE A 103 -17.39 10.30 -0.23
C ILE A 103 -18.36 9.43 -1.03
N TYR A 104 -19.33 10.06 -1.69
CA TYR A 104 -20.23 9.36 -2.60
C TYR A 104 -19.48 8.95 -3.86
N GLY A 105 -19.69 7.71 -4.33
CA GLY A 105 -18.98 7.17 -5.48
C GLY A 105 -17.55 6.69 -5.21
N SER A 106 -17.06 6.73 -3.95
CA SER A 106 -15.70 6.31 -3.60
C SER A 106 -15.38 4.88 -4.07
N ARG A 107 -16.33 3.94 -3.94
CA ARG A 107 -16.16 2.56 -4.41
C ARG A 107 -15.95 2.50 -5.93
N LEU A 108 -16.72 3.27 -6.71
CA LEU A 108 -16.59 3.33 -8.17
C LEU A 108 -15.18 3.82 -8.56
N VAL A 109 -14.71 4.91 -7.96
CA VAL A 109 -13.36 5.45 -8.22
C VAL A 109 -12.27 4.45 -7.88
N VAL A 110 -12.45 3.65 -6.81
CA VAL A 110 -11.51 2.58 -6.47
C VAL A 110 -11.50 1.49 -7.54
N PHE A 111 -12.66 1.03 -8.03
CA PHE A 111 -12.73 0.05 -9.12
C PHE A 111 -12.17 0.59 -10.44
N GLU A 112 -12.41 1.85 -10.78
CA GLU A 112 -11.76 2.52 -11.93
C GLU A 112 -10.24 2.48 -11.80
N LYS A 113 -9.70 2.74 -10.59
CA LYS A 113 -8.26 2.67 -10.35
C LYS A 113 -7.70 1.25 -10.45
N ILE A 114 -8.45 0.25 -9.97
CA ILE A 114 -8.09 -1.17 -10.13
C ILE A 114 -8.01 -1.51 -11.62
N ARG A 115 -9.00 -1.12 -12.42
CA ARG A 115 -9.04 -1.34 -13.88
C ARG A 115 -7.91 -0.61 -14.60
N GLU A 116 -7.63 0.63 -14.22
CA GLU A 116 -6.50 1.40 -14.76
C GLU A 116 -5.17 0.65 -14.54
N ILE A 117 -4.93 0.18 -13.31
CA ILE A 117 -3.70 -0.57 -13.00
C ILE A 117 -3.67 -1.89 -13.77
N TYR A 118 -4.79 -2.62 -13.85
CA TYR A 118 -4.90 -3.87 -14.59
C TYR A 118 -4.49 -3.70 -16.06
N ASN A 119 -4.98 -2.66 -16.71
CA ASN A 119 -4.68 -2.38 -18.12
C ASN A 119 -3.20 -2.02 -18.37
N HIS A 120 -2.49 -1.61 -17.31
CA HIS A 120 -1.08 -1.20 -17.38
C HIS A 120 -0.14 -2.20 -16.69
N ILE A 121 -0.63 -3.39 -16.28
CA ILE A 121 0.26 -4.46 -15.79
C ILE A 121 0.94 -5.10 -16.99
N LEU A 122 2.23 -4.80 -17.15
CA LEU A 122 3.13 -5.40 -18.13
C LEU A 122 4.25 -6.13 -17.38
N ILE A 123 5.09 -6.86 -18.12
CA ILE A 123 6.38 -7.37 -17.60
C ILE A 123 7.27 -6.14 -17.42
N GLU A 124 7.29 -5.60 -16.21
CA GLU A 124 8.04 -4.41 -15.83
C GLU A 124 9.25 -4.79 -14.98
N ASP A 125 9.98 -3.74 -14.54
CA ASP A 125 10.97 -3.98 -13.51
C ASP A 125 10.30 -4.42 -12.19
N PHE A 126 11.07 -5.11 -11.36
CA PHE A 126 10.61 -5.66 -10.08
C PHE A 126 9.95 -4.61 -9.18
N HIS A 127 10.48 -3.39 -9.13
CA HIS A 127 10.00 -2.38 -8.20
C HIS A 127 8.62 -1.84 -8.59
N GLU A 128 8.40 -1.60 -9.88
CA GLU A 128 7.13 -1.12 -10.39
C GLU A 128 6.05 -2.21 -10.31
N PHE A 129 6.36 -3.45 -10.68
CA PHE A 129 5.43 -4.57 -10.51
C PHE A 129 5.04 -4.77 -9.05
N ARG A 130 6.02 -4.85 -8.14
CA ARG A 130 5.76 -4.97 -6.69
C ARG A 130 4.91 -3.82 -6.13
N LYS A 131 5.11 -2.60 -6.62
CA LYS A 131 4.32 -1.42 -6.23
C LYS A 131 2.87 -1.56 -6.69
N LYS A 132 2.64 -1.98 -7.95
CA LYS A 132 1.30 -2.20 -8.51
C LYS A 132 0.54 -3.30 -7.75
N VAL A 133 1.15 -4.46 -7.53
CA VAL A 133 0.53 -5.57 -6.77
C VAL A 133 0.12 -5.10 -5.36
N ARG A 134 0.97 -4.37 -4.67
CA ARG A 134 0.64 -3.85 -3.33
C ARG A 134 -0.50 -2.83 -3.35
N ILE A 135 -0.55 -1.95 -4.35
CA ILE A 135 -1.65 -1.01 -4.52
C ILE A 135 -2.95 -1.76 -4.78
N LEU A 136 -2.94 -2.73 -5.70
CA LEU A 136 -4.10 -3.59 -5.99
C LEU A 136 -4.60 -4.30 -4.73
N TYR A 137 -3.70 -4.90 -3.96
CA TYR A 137 -4.04 -5.53 -2.68
C TYR A 137 -4.78 -4.55 -1.75
N TYR A 138 -4.28 -3.31 -1.57
CA TYR A 138 -4.92 -2.35 -0.68
C TYR A 138 -6.28 -1.85 -1.21
N LEU A 139 -6.39 -1.64 -2.51
CA LEU A 139 -7.65 -1.24 -3.15
C LEU A 139 -8.71 -2.34 -3.04
N THR A 140 -8.34 -3.59 -3.30
CA THR A 140 -9.22 -4.76 -3.18
C THR A 140 -9.74 -4.91 -1.74
N GLU A 141 -8.84 -4.86 -0.76
CA GLU A 141 -9.20 -4.92 0.67
C GLU A 141 -10.17 -3.78 1.06
N SER A 142 -9.97 -2.58 0.51
CA SER A 142 -10.77 -1.39 0.84
C SER A 142 -12.21 -1.42 0.36
N VAL A 143 -12.52 -2.26 -0.62
CA VAL A 143 -13.87 -2.44 -1.18
C VAL A 143 -14.54 -3.74 -0.69
N GLY A 144 -13.92 -4.44 0.27
CA GLY A 144 -14.47 -5.65 0.87
C GLY A 144 -14.38 -6.89 0.00
N GLU A 145 -13.56 -6.88 -1.05
CA GLU A 145 -13.24 -8.07 -1.83
C GLU A 145 -12.14 -8.89 -1.12
N ASP A 146 -12.04 -10.19 -1.43
CA ASP A 146 -10.99 -11.03 -0.83
C ASP A 146 -9.58 -10.57 -1.25
N PRO A 147 -8.78 -10.02 -0.33
CA PRO A 147 -7.45 -9.53 -0.64
C PRO A 147 -6.39 -10.63 -0.59
N LYS A 148 -6.73 -11.85 -0.14
CA LYS A 148 -5.76 -12.91 0.20
C LYS A 148 -4.83 -13.25 -0.96
N PRO A 149 -5.30 -13.52 -2.19
CA PRO A 149 -4.41 -13.90 -3.28
C PRO A 149 -3.38 -12.79 -3.60
N LEU A 150 -3.83 -11.54 -3.71
CA LEU A 150 -2.94 -10.40 -3.97
C LEU A 150 -1.99 -10.11 -2.80
N LYS A 151 -2.43 -10.38 -1.57
CA LYS A 151 -1.61 -10.25 -0.36
C LYS A 151 -0.47 -11.26 -0.37
N ASP A 152 -0.74 -12.49 -0.80
CA ASP A 152 0.28 -13.55 -0.83
C ASP A 152 1.36 -13.25 -1.89
N ILE A 153 0.98 -12.83 -3.10
CA ILE A 153 1.93 -12.33 -4.12
C ILE A 153 2.72 -11.11 -3.60
N SER A 154 2.04 -10.16 -2.95
CA SER A 154 2.71 -8.98 -2.38
C SER A 154 3.71 -9.34 -1.29
N ARG A 155 3.46 -10.41 -0.52
CA ARG A 155 4.38 -10.93 0.49
C ARG A 155 5.59 -11.57 -0.18
N GLU A 156 5.40 -12.46 -1.14
CA GLU A 156 6.47 -13.11 -1.90
C GLU A 156 7.43 -12.08 -2.52
N LEU A 157 6.89 -11.07 -3.20
CA LEU A 157 7.68 -9.95 -3.73
C LEU A 157 8.35 -9.12 -2.62
N GLY A 158 7.78 -9.11 -1.42
CA GLY A 158 8.36 -8.50 -0.23
C GLY A 158 9.58 -9.24 0.24
N ASP A 159 9.49 -10.57 0.34
CA ASP A 159 10.54 -11.47 0.81
C ASP A 159 11.74 -11.46 -0.15
N ILE A 160 11.51 -11.50 -1.46
CA ILE A 160 12.55 -11.34 -2.49
C ILE A 160 13.35 -10.05 -2.27
N ARG A 161 12.65 -8.93 -2.03
CA ARG A 161 13.31 -7.64 -1.77
C ARG A 161 14.09 -7.63 -0.45
N ASP A 162 13.51 -8.18 0.59
CA ASP A 162 14.13 -8.20 1.93
C ASP A 162 15.38 -9.12 1.95
N GLN A 163 15.33 -10.23 1.20
CA GLN A 163 16.50 -11.07 0.96
C GLN A 163 17.59 -10.32 0.18
N TYR A 164 17.22 -9.64 -0.90
CA TYR A 164 18.17 -8.83 -1.67
C TYR A 164 18.86 -7.76 -0.80
N LEU A 165 18.13 -7.07 0.09
CA LEU A 165 18.72 -6.08 0.99
C LEU A 165 19.75 -6.68 1.95
N LYS A 166 19.56 -7.91 2.41
CA LYS A 166 20.53 -8.64 3.24
C LYS A 166 21.76 -9.02 2.42
N GLU A 167 21.57 -9.52 1.18
CA GLU A 167 22.65 -9.94 0.30
C GLU A 167 23.56 -8.77 -0.11
N VAL A 168 22.98 -7.59 -0.40
CA VAL A 168 23.76 -6.38 -0.75
C VAL A 168 24.73 -5.97 0.36
N CYS A 169 24.42 -6.30 1.61
CA CYS A 169 25.30 -6.01 2.74
C CYS A 169 26.49 -7.02 2.89
N THR A 170 26.34 -8.20 2.31
CA THR A 170 27.32 -9.29 2.46
C THR A 170 28.16 -9.55 1.21
N SER A 171 27.72 -9.04 0.05
CA SER A 171 28.39 -9.31 -1.23
C SER A 171 28.61 -8.02 -2.04
N THR A 172 29.73 -7.99 -2.76
CA THR A 172 30.09 -6.91 -3.71
C THR A 172 29.41 -7.08 -5.07
N ILE A 173 28.50 -8.05 -5.21
CA ILE A 173 27.89 -8.40 -6.51
C ILE A 173 26.61 -7.58 -6.71
N ASN A 174 26.59 -6.79 -7.77
CA ASN A 174 25.38 -6.11 -8.26
C ASN A 174 24.39 -7.12 -8.88
N LYS A 175 23.64 -7.82 -8.03
CA LYS A 175 22.59 -8.74 -8.48
C LYS A 175 21.35 -7.93 -8.86
N LYS A 176 20.86 -8.09 -10.09
CA LYS A 176 19.59 -7.49 -10.50
C LYS A 176 18.43 -8.22 -9.83
N LEU A 177 17.51 -7.51 -9.22
CA LEU A 177 16.26 -8.09 -8.70
C LEU A 177 15.44 -8.66 -9.86
N SER A 178 15.11 -9.93 -9.75
CA SER A 178 14.24 -10.64 -10.69
C SER A 178 13.12 -11.34 -9.93
N PHE A 179 12.05 -11.66 -10.60
CA PHE A 179 10.91 -12.41 -10.08
C PHE A 179 10.35 -13.32 -11.18
N ASP A 180 9.53 -14.30 -10.80
CA ASP A 180 8.90 -15.21 -11.74
C ASP A 180 7.85 -14.45 -12.59
N PRO A 181 7.98 -14.41 -13.93
CA PRO A 181 6.99 -13.78 -14.81
C PRO A 181 5.57 -14.33 -14.66
N ARG A 182 5.41 -15.58 -14.18
CA ARG A 182 4.10 -16.19 -13.90
C ARG A 182 3.30 -15.39 -12.88
N LEU A 183 3.94 -14.69 -11.95
CA LEU A 183 3.27 -13.80 -10.97
C LEU A 183 2.52 -12.64 -11.64
N VAL A 184 2.96 -12.21 -12.84
CA VAL A 184 2.25 -11.17 -13.62
C VAL A 184 0.93 -11.72 -14.13
N GLU A 185 0.95 -12.91 -14.74
CA GLU A 185 -0.26 -13.52 -15.28
C GLU A 185 -1.24 -13.94 -14.17
N GLU A 186 -0.72 -14.46 -13.05
CA GLU A 186 -1.53 -14.76 -11.87
C GLU A 186 -2.18 -13.49 -11.31
N THR A 187 -1.42 -12.39 -11.17
CA THR A 187 -1.97 -11.11 -10.73
C THR A 187 -3.08 -10.63 -11.67
N LYS A 188 -2.89 -10.72 -12.99
CA LYS A 188 -3.90 -10.35 -13.99
C LYS A 188 -5.16 -11.21 -13.87
N ALA A 189 -5.01 -12.53 -13.71
CA ALA A 189 -6.15 -13.43 -13.56
C ALA A 189 -6.99 -13.08 -12.33
N ILE A 190 -6.35 -12.87 -11.17
CA ILE A 190 -7.01 -12.48 -9.92
C ILE A 190 -7.76 -11.14 -10.09
N VAL A 191 -7.09 -10.13 -10.65
CA VAL A 191 -7.70 -8.80 -10.80
C VAL A 191 -8.85 -8.81 -11.79
N ARG A 192 -8.74 -9.57 -12.88
CA ARG A 192 -9.82 -9.78 -13.85
C ARG A 192 -11.06 -10.36 -13.17
N GLU A 193 -10.88 -11.38 -12.32
CA GLU A 193 -11.99 -11.99 -11.59
C GLU A 193 -12.69 -10.99 -10.64
N ILE A 194 -11.91 -10.17 -9.93
CA ILE A 194 -12.44 -9.10 -9.06
C ILE A 194 -13.27 -8.09 -9.87
N ILE A 195 -12.79 -7.65 -11.02
CA ILE A 195 -13.50 -6.71 -11.90
C ILE A 195 -14.81 -7.33 -12.39
N MET A 196 -14.77 -8.57 -12.89
CA MET A 196 -15.95 -9.27 -13.41
C MET A 196 -17.03 -9.46 -12.34
N ARG A 197 -16.66 -9.89 -11.13
CA ARG A 197 -17.63 -10.03 -10.01
C ARG A 197 -18.33 -8.70 -9.71
N ASN A 198 -17.62 -7.59 -9.70
CA ASN A 198 -18.21 -6.30 -9.43
C ASN A 198 -19.20 -5.86 -10.54
N GLU A 199 -18.89 -6.12 -11.81
CA GLU A 199 -19.79 -5.84 -12.93
C GLU A 199 -21.09 -6.62 -12.84
N PHE A 200 -21.02 -7.93 -12.54
CA PHE A 200 -22.22 -8.77 -12.35
C PHE A 200 -23.07 -8.36 -11.15
N GLN A 201 -22.46 -7.88 -10.06
CA GLN A 201 -23.23 -7.40 -8.90
C GLN A 201 -24.01 -6.11 -9.21
N HIS A 202 -23.50 -5.27 -10.13
CA HIS A 202 -24.23 -4.08 -10.56
C HIS A 202 -25.43 -4.42 -11.44
N LEU A 203 -25.32 -5.39 -12.35
CA LEU A 203 -26.40 -5.79 -13.23
C LEU A 203 -27.61 -6.35 -12.45
N LYS A 204 -27.37 -7.20 -11.44
CA LYS A 204 -28.44 -7.78 -10.59
C LYS A 204 -29.19 -6.78 -9.69
N LYS A 205 -28.76 -5.53 -9.61
CA LYS A 205 -29.47 -4.48 -8.85
C LYS A 205 -30.45 -3.68 -9.69
N PHE A 206 -30.49 -3.93 -10.98
CA PHE A 206 -31.39 -3.28 -11.95
C PHE A 206 -32.49 -4.24 -12.47
N GLU A 207 -32.46 -5.51 -12.04
CA GLU A 207 -33.57 -6.46 -12.17
C GLU A 207 -34.41 -6.48 -10.88
#